data_8321403d3fc3f72d53e7615b7d06d932
#
_entry.id   8321403d3fc3f72d53e7615b7d06d932
#
_cell.length_a   1.000
_cell.length_b   1.000
_cell.length_c   1.000
_cell.angle_alpha   90.00
_cell.angle_beta   90.00
_cell.angle_gamma   90.00
#
_symmetry.space_group_name_H-M   'P 1'
#
loop_
_entity.id
_entity.type
_entity.pdbx_description
1 polymer ?
#
loop_
_entity_poly.entity_id
_entity_poly.type
_entity_poly.pdbx_seq_one_letter_code
_entity_poly.pdbx_strand_id
1 'polypeptide(L)'
;MRTMRPPYGATNQYVKEWLYKDYGYPTILWTVDPLDWKRPGSSVVTSRILAGARPGAIILAHDIHQGTVDAMPNTFDGLLSRGYKFVTVSQLLNMEARPVASTPSPFMGPPQSAPPSRGPGAPVMAPPPSY
;
A
#
# COMPACT_ATOMS: atom_id res chain seq x y z
N MET A 1 -8.57 16.26 8.98
CA MET A 1 -7.88 16.42 7.68
C MET A 1 -8.95 16.60 6.63
N ARG A 2 -8.75 17.53 5.70
CA ARG A 2 -9.65 17.72 4.56
C ARG A 2 -9.00 17.03 3.36
N THR A 3 -9.79 16.33 2.56
CA THR A 3 -9.36 15.64 1.36
C THR A 3 -10.27 15.99 0.20
N MET A 4 -9.80 15.90 -1.03
CA MET A 4 -10.60 16.14 -2.22
C MET A 4 -10.53 14.92 -3.16
N ARG A 5 -11.66 14.55 -3.71
CA ARG A 5 -11.72 13.59 -4.82
C ARG A 5 -12.31 14.31 -6.04
N PRO A 6 -11.59 14.34 -7.16
CA PRO A 6 -12.08 15.00 -8.37
C PRO A 6 -13.25 14.23 -8.97
N PRO A 7 -14.22 14.91 -9.57
CA PRO A 7 -15.28 14.26 -10.34
C PRO A 7 -14.66 13.32 -11.39
N TYR A 8 -15.22 12.11 -11.51
CA TYR A 8 -14.76 11.08 -12.44
C TYR A 8 -13.29 10.63 -12.25
N GLY A 9 -12.63 11.03 -11.16
CA GLY A 9 -11.19 10.83 -11.00
C GLY A 9 -10.33 11.68 -11.93
N ALA A 10 -10.93 12.61 -12.67
CA ALA A 10 -10.25 13.43 -13.67
C ALA A 10 -9.36 14.48 -12.97
N THR A 11 -8.06 14.30 -13.07
CA THR A 11 -7.07 15.21 -12.49
C THR A 11 -5.73 15.10 -13.24
N ASN A 12 -4.87 16.09 -13.05
CA ASN A 12 -3.49 16.08 -13.52
C ASN A 12 -2.56 16.55 -12.40
N GLN A 13 -1.26 16.47 -12.62
CA GLN A 13 -0.26 16.83 -11.61
C GLN A 13 -0.38 18.28 -11.16
N TYR A 14 -0.60 19.20 -12.09
CA TYR A 14 -0.76 20.63 -11.80
C TYR A 14 -1.92 20.89 -10.83
N VAL A 15 -3.10 20.30 -11.10
CA VAL A 15 -4.29 20.46 -10.24
C VAL A 15 -4.07 19.88 -8.86
N LYS A 16 -3.40 18.71 -8.76
CA LYS A 16 -3.07 18.08 -7.47
C LYS A 16 -2.16 18.98 -6.63
N GLU A 17 -1.11 19.50 -7.24
CA GLU A 17 -0.14 20.37 -6.57
C GLU A 17 -0.78 21.70 -6.15
N TRP A 18 -1.56 22.31 -7.01
CA TRP A 18 -2.27 23.54 -6.72
C TRP A 18 -3.24 23.38 -5.53
N LEU A 19 -4.08 22.34 -5.56
CA LEU A 19 -5.02 22.07 -4.46
C LEU A 19 -4.29 21.80 -3.13
N TYR A 20 -3.17 21.13 -3.18
CA TYR A 20 -2.39 20.85 -1.98
C TYR A 20 -1.68 22.09 -1.45
N LYS A 21 -1.02 22.88 -2.32
CA LYS A 21 -0.26 24.07 -1.94
C LYS A 21 -1.16 25.19 -1.42
N ASP A 22 -2.24 25.48 -2.13
CA ASP A 22 -3.05 26.67 -1.84
C ASP A 22 -4.16 26.39 -0.82
N TYR A 23 -4.65 25.16 -0.73
CA TYR A 23 -5.78 24.80 0.12
C TYR A 23 -5.49 23.68 1.12
N GLY A 24 -4.33 23.05 1.05
CA GLY A 24 -3.97 21.93 1.91
C GLY A 24 -4.80 20.66 1.68
N TYR A 25 -5.38 20.49 0.48
CA TYR A 25 -6.24 19.36 0.14
C TYR A 25 -5.48 18.31 -0.68
N PRO A 26 -5.06 17.19 -0.08
CA PRO A 26 -4.57 16.07 -0.87
C PRO A 26 -5.68 15.51 -1.74
N THR A 27 -5.35 15.25 -3.00
CA THR A 27 -6.25 14.62 -3.97
C THR A 27 -6.24 13.12 -3.77
N ILE A 28 -7.41 12.54 -3.48
CA ILE A 28 -7.57 11.12 -3.21
C ILE A 28 -8.27 10.45 -4.39
N LEU A 29 -7.59 9.48 -4.98
CA LEU A 29 -8.15 8.55 -5.94
C LEU A 29 -8.47 7.22 -5.25
N TRP A 30 -8.54 6.13 -6.00
CA TRP A 30 -8.81 4.79 -5.51
C TRP A 30 -7.83 3.78 -6.11
N THR A 31 -7.72 2.65 -5.48
CA THR A 31 -6.88 1.53 -5.93
C THR A 31 -7.70 0.31 -6.33
N VAL A 32 -8.97 0.29 -5.94
CA VAL A 32 -9.93 -0.77 -6.30
C VAL A 32 -11.18 -0.12 -6.85
N ASP A 33 -11.49 -0.40 -8.12
CA ASP A 33 -12.71 0.03 -8.80
C ASP A 33 -13.52 -1.22 -9.18
N PRO A 34 -14.63 -1.52 -8.50
CA PRO A 34 -15.49 -2.65 -8.82
C PRO A 34 -16.35 -2.42 -10.07
N LEU A 35 -16.28 -1.22 -10.66
CA LEU A 35 -17.12 -0.80 -11.78
C LEU A 35 -18.62 -0.94 -11.49
N ASP A 36 -19.03 -0.61 -10.26
CA ASP A 36 -20.40 -0.71 -9.78
C ASP A 36 -21.37 0.22 -10.53
N TRP A 37 -20.85 1.35 -11.02
CA TRP A 37 -21.58 2.29 -11.87
C TRP A 37 -22.05 1.68 -13.22
N LYS A 38 -21.45 0.56 -13.65
CA LYS A 38 -21.92 -0.23 -14.78
C LYS A 38 -23.08 -1.17 -14.42
N ARG A 39 -23.52 -1.20 -13.16
CA ARG A 39 -24.61 -2.00 -12.63
C ARG A 39 -24.48 -3.51 -12.92
N PRO A 40 -23.32 -4.13 -12.64
CA PRO A 40 -23.09 -5.55 -12.98
C PRO A 40 -23.81 -6.53 -12.04
N GLY A 41 -24.52 -6.04 -11.01
CA GLY A 41 -25.15 -6.82 -9.95
C GLY A 41 -24.29 -6.95 -8.70
N SER A 42 -24.94 -7.18 -7.54
CA SER A 42 -24.32 -7.16 -6.21
C SER A 42 -23.22 -8.21 -6.05
N SER A 43 -23.44 -9.43 -6.52
CA SER A 43 -22.45 -10.50 -6.41
C SER A 43 -21.15 -10.20 -7.18
N VAL A 44 -21.25 -9.55 -8.34
CA VAL A 44 -20.09 -9.14 -9.13
C VAL A 44 -19.33 -8.00 -8.46
N VAL A 45 -20.04 -7.04 -7.89
CA VAL A 45 -19.43 -5.94 -7.11
C VAL A 45 -18.65 -6.50 -5.93
N THR A 46 -19.28 -7.36 -5.11
CA THR A 46 -18.63 -8.05 -3.99
C THR A 46 -17.37 -8.80 -4.45
N SER A 47 -17.49 -9.63 -5.48
CA SER A 47 -16.38 -10.44 -5.97
C SER A 47 -15.18 -9.58 -6.41
N ARG A 48 -15.43 -8.49 -7.14
CA ARG A 48 -14.38 -7.58 -7.60
C ARG A 48 -13.69 -6.84 -6.45
N ILE A 49 -14.45 -6.39 -5.46
CA ILE A 49 -13.87 -5.75 -4.27
C ILE A 49 -12.99 -6.75 -3.51
N LEU A 50 -13.51 -7.95 -3.25
CA LEU A 50 -12.77 -8.99 -2.52
C LEU A 50 -11.51 -9.45 -3.27
N ALA A 51 -11.54 -9.48 -4.60
CA ALA A 51 -10.38 -9.82 -5.43
C ALA A 51 -9.32 -8.72 -5.46
N GLY A 52 -9.73 -7.44 -5.46
CA GLY A 52 -8.81 -6.30 -5.50
C GLY A 52 -8.30 -5.84 -4.13
N ALA A 53 -8.89 -6.31 -3.04
CA ALA A 53 -8.56 -5.87 -1.70
C ALA A 53 -7.13 -6.26 -1.29
N ARG A 54 -6.42 -5.27 -0.74
CA ARG A 54 -5.08 -5.41 -0.15
C ARG A 54 -4.90 -4.39 0.98
N PRO A 55 -3.94 -4.57 1.88
CA PRO A 55 -3.64 -3.56 2.91
C PRO A 55 -3.37 -2.19 2.28
N GLY A 56 -3.96 -1.14 2.84
CA GLY A 56 -3.86 0.22 2.31
C GLY A 56 -4.75 0.53 1.10
N ALA A 57 -5.59 -0.40 0.65
CA ALA A 57 -6.47 -0.15 -0.49
C ALA A 57 -7.55 0.89 -0.16
N ILE A 58 -7.81 1.77 -1.12
CA ILE A 58 -8.95 2.67 -1.15
C ILE A 58 -9.93 2.13 -2.20
N ILE A 59 -11.12 1.76 -1.76
CA ILE A 59 -12.16 1.15 -2.59
C ILE A 59 -13.14 2.24 -3.00
N LEU A 60 -13.46 2.31 -4.31
CA LEU A 60 -14.53 3.15 -4.84
C LEU A 60 -15.83 2.38 -4.78
N ALA A 61 -16.90 3.01 -4.33
CA ALA A 61 -18.26 2.48 -4.37
C ALA A 61 -19.28 3.63 -4.37
N HIS A 62 -20.41 3.46 -5.07
CA HIS A 62 -21.43 4.50 -5.22
C HIS A 62 -22.75 4.04 -4.60
N ASP A 63 -23.21 4.74 -3.57
CA ASP A 63 -24.45 4.44 -2.82
C ASP A 63 -25.72 4.77 -3.61
N ILE A 64 -25.60 5.48 -4.73
CA ILE A 64 -26.71 5.77 -5.65
C ILE A 64 -27.19 4.55 -6.45
N HIS A 65 -26.45 3.44 -6.39
CA HIS A 65 -26.79 2.21 -7.10
C HIS A 65 -27.21 1.13 -6.11
N GLN A 66 -28.48 0.67 -6.21
CA GLN A 66 -29.03 -0.37 -5.32
C GLN A 66 -28.14 -1.61 -5.27
N GLY A 67 -27.64 -2.08 -6.42
CA GLY A 67 -26.76 -3.25 -6.48
C GLY A 67 -25.42 -3.07 -5.73
N THR A 68 -24.94 -1.83 -5.58
CA THR A 68 -23.78 -1.52 -4.73
C THR A 68 -24.15 -1.61 -3.27
N VAL A 69 -25.28 -1.03 -2.88
CA VAL A 69 -25.78 -1.11 -1.49
C VAL A 69 -26.00 -2.55 -1.07
N ASP A 70 -26.65 -3.36 -1.91
CA ASP A 70 -26.92 -4.78 -1.68
C ASP A 70 -25.63 -5.63 -1.60
N ALA A 71 -24.54 -5.17 -2.21
CA ALA A 71 -23.26 -5.84 -2.16
C ALA A 71 -22.51 -5.63 -0.82
N MET A 72 -22.79 -4.53 -0.11
CA MET A 72 -21.96 -4.10 1.03
C MET A 72 -21.95 -5.09 2.20
N PRO A 73 -23.09 -5.69 2.66
CA PRO A 73 -23.03 -6.65 3.76
C PRO A 73 -22.03 -7.78 3.49
N ASN A 74 -22.18 -8.48 2.39
CA ASN A 74 -21.29 -9.59 2.01
C ASN A 74 -19.83 -9.12 1.77
N THR A 75 -19.65 -7.91 1.27
CA THR A 75 -18.34 -7.32 1.07
C THR A 75 -17.65 -7.05 2.40
N PHE A 76 -18.35 -6.45 3.36
CA PHE A 76 -17.80 -6.16 4.68
C PHE A 76 -17.47 -7.44 5.44
N ASP A 77 -18.37 -8.42 5.46
CA ASP A 77 -18.14 -9.70 6.11
C ASP A 77 -16.95 -10.43 5.49
N GLY A 78 -16.87 -10.44 4.15
CA GLY A 78 -15.77 -11.06 3.42
C GLY A 78 -14.41 -10.39 3.67
N LEU A 79 -14.36 -9.07 3.85
CA LEU A 79 -13.14 -8.35 4.18
C LEU A 79 -12.73 -8.55 5.64
N LEU A 80 -13.70 -8.47 6.58
CA LEU A 80 -13.46 -8.71 7.99
C LEU A 80 -12.96 -10.12 8.27
N SER A 81 -13.53 -11.13 7.62
CA SER A 81 -13.09 -12.53 7.74
C SER A 81 -11.67 -12.77 7.24
N ARG A 82 -11.17 -11.92 6.35
CA ARG A 82 -9.77 -11.92 5.89
C ARG A 82 -8.83 -11.10 6.78
N GLY A 83 -9.32 -10.57 7.90
CA GLY A 83 -8.54 -9.79 8.86
C GLY A 83 -8.34 -8.32 8.51
N TYR A 84 -9.03 -7.80 7.48
CA TYR A 84 -8.98 -6.38 7.17
C TYR A 84 -9.72 -5.55 8.22
N LYS A 85 -9.26 -4.33 8.43
CA LYS A 85 -9.91 -3.32 9.26
C LYS A 85 -10.30 -2.13 8.39
N PHE A 86 -11.50 -1.61 8.60
CA PHE A 86 -11.95 -0.40 7.94
C PHE A 86 -11.47 0.83 8.70
N VAL A 87 -10.94 1.78 7.97
CA VAL A 87 -10.51 3.07 8.49
C VAL A 87 -10.98 4.18 7.55
N THR A 88 -11.06 5.41 8.04
CA THR A 88 -11.30 6.55 7.16
C THR A 88 -10.07 6.83 6.30
N VAL A 89 -10.26 7.49 5.16
CA VAL A 89 -9.14 7.92 4.30
C VAL A 89 -8.13 8.76 5.09
N SER A 90 -8.59 9.66 5.94
CA SER A 90 -7.70 10.48 6.79
C SER A 90 -6.87 9.64 7.77
N GLN A 91 -7.46 8.59 8.34
CA GLN A 91 -6.71 7.66 9.20
C GLN A 91 -5.67 6.89 8.39
N LEU A 92 -6.04 6.40 7.20
CA LEU A 92 -5.13 5.66 6.33
C LEU A 92 -3.90 6.50 5.96
N LEU A 93 -4.09 7.74 5.52
CA LEU A 93 -3.00 8.67 5.19
C LEU A 93 -2.09 8.95 6.39
N ASN A 94 -2.65 9.05 7.59
CA ASN A 94 -1.85 9.23 8.80
C ASN A 94 -1.06 7.98 9.19
N MET A 95 -1.56 6.79 8.87
CA MET A 95 -0.84 5.52 9.10
C MET A 95 0.36 5.39 8.17
N GLU A 96 0.22 5.76 6.89
CA GLU A 96 1.31 5.76 5.90
C GLU A 96 2.39 6.81 6.21
N ALA A 97 1.99 7.96 6.77
CA ALA A 97 2.92 9.03 7.14
C ALA A 97 3.76 8.72 8.40
N ARG A 98 3.41 7.68 9.17
CA ARG A 98 4.24 7.26 10.33
C ARG A 98 5.38 6.40 9.81
N PRO A 99 6.65 6.75 10.08
CA PRO A 99 7.76 5.85 9.80
C PRO A 99 7.48 4.53 10.53
N VAL A 100 7.55 3.44 9.78
CA VAL A 100 7.47 2.09 10.37
C VAL A 100 8.67 2.01 11.31
N ALA A 101 8.43 2.08 12.62
CA ALA A 101 9.46 1.73 13.58
C ALA A 101 9.90 0.31 13.19
N SER A 102 11.13 0.19 12.72
CA SER A 102 11.72 -1.09 12.40
C SER A 102 11.60 -1.96 13.64
N THR A 103 10.67 -2.91 13.63
CA THR A 103 10.65 -3.98 14.64
C THR A 103 12.01 -4.65 14.55
N PRO A 104 12.81 -4.69 15.64
CA PRO A 104 14.04 -5.44 15.62
C PRO A 104 13.67 -6.88 15.24
N SER A 105 14.31 -7.38 14.20
CA SER A 105 14.14 -8.76 13.74
C SER A 105 14.46 -9.68 14.95
N PRO A 106 13.57 -10.60 15.33
CA PRO A 106 13.85 -11.56 16.42
C PRO A 106 14.94 -12.57 16.06
N PHE A 107 15.58 -12.43 14.90
CA PHE A 107 16.68 -13.28 14.43
C PHE A 107 18.01 -12.52 14.42
N MET A 108 18.44 -11.94 15.55
CA MET A 108 19.87 -11.78 15.81
C MET A 108 20.32 -13.04 16.57
N GLY A 109 20.85 -14.00 15.81
CA GLY A 109 21.70 -15.04 16.37
C GLY A 109 22.89 -14.41 17.11
N PRO A 110 23.52 -15.12 18.06
CA PRO A 110 24.64 -14.60 18.84
C PRO A 110 25.76 -14.11 17.90
N PRO A 111 26.50 -13.05 18.28
CA PRO A 111 27.55 -12.50 17.44
C PRO A 111 28.57 -13.61 17.14
N GLN A 112 28.76 -13.90 15.86
CA GLN A 112 29.83 -14.79 15.43
C GLN A 112 31.15 -14.13 15.81
N SER A 113 31.94 -14.82 16.62
CA SER A 113 33.30 -14.42 16.95
C SER A 113 34.13 -14.18 15.72
N ALA A 114 34.79 -13.03 15.67
CA ALA A 114 35.67 -12.65 14.58
C ALA A 114 36.75 -13.72 14.34
N PRO A 115 37.12 -14.00 13.07
CA PRO A 115 38.22 -14.89 12.78
C PRO A 115 39.55 -14.31 13.31
N PRO A 116 40.50 -15.13 13.74
CA PRO A 116 41.74 -14.66 14.29
C PRO A 116 42.55 -13.89 13.25
N SER A 117 43.09 -12.74 13.64
CA SER A 117 43.98 -11.90 12.85
C SER A 117 45.21 -12.68 12.40
N ARG A 118 45.44 -12.80 11.10
CA ARG A 118 46.69 -13.31 10.55
C ARG A 118 47.85 -12.37 10.91
N GLY A 119 48.85 -12.92 11.57
CA GLY A 119 50.11 -12.25 11.85
C GLY A 119 50.90 -11.90 10.60
N PRO A 120 51.87 -10.98 10.67
CA PRO A 120 52.65 -10.52 9.55
C PRO A 120 53.75 -11.53 9.16
N GLY A 121 53.81 -11.85 7.90
CA GLY A 121 55.03 -12.47 7.36
C GLY A 121 54.87 -13.75 6.54
N ALA A 122 54.64 -13.62 5.25
CA ALA A 122 55.20 -14.53 4.23
C ALA A 122 55.36 -13.79 2.91
N PRO A 123 56.50 -13.94 2.21
CA PRO A 123 56.81 -13.18 1.01
C PRO A 123 56.00 -13.64 -0.21
N VAL A 124 55.60 -12.66 -1.01
CA VAL A 124 54.90 -12.87 -2.29
C VAL A 124 55.89 -13.37 -3.33
N MET A 125 55.73 -14.58 -3.81
CA MET A 125 56.42 -15.08 -4.98
C MET A 125 55.83 -14.46 -6.25
N ALA A 126 56.69 -13.93 -7.12
CA ALA A 126 56.36 -13.39 -8.44
C ALA A 126 55.91 -14.50 -9.41
N PRO A 127 54.99 -14.22 -10.35
CA PRO A 127 54.61 -15.18 -11.38
C PRO A 127 55.69 -15.36 -12.46
N PRO A 128 55.79 -16.55 -13.07
CA PRO A 128 56.75 -16.83 -14.13
C PRO A 128 56.35 -16.14 -15.46
N PRO A 129 57.32 -15.85 -16.36
CA PRO A 129 57.06 -15.21 -17.64
C PRO A 129 56.37 -16.15 -18.62
N SER A 130 55.45 -15.57 -19.39
CA SER A 130 54.76 -16.24 -20.49
C SER A 130 55.68 -16.34 -21.72
N TYR A 131 55.75 -17.50 -22.31
CA TYR A 131 56.22 -17.73 -23.68
C TYR A 131 55.02 -17.84 -24.64
#